data_3f60a35f3af021d5ac636ecaf8956968
#
_entry.id   3f60a35f3af021d5ac636ecaf8956968
#
_cell.length_a   1.000
_cell.length_b   1.000
_cell.length_c   1.000
_cell.angle_alpha   90.00
_cell.angle_beta   90.00
_cell.angle_gamma   90.00
#
_symmetry.space_group_name_H-M   'P 1'
#
loop_
_entity.id
_entity.type
_entity.pdbx_description
1 polymer ?
#
loop_
_entity_poly.entity_id
_entity_poly.type
_entity_poly.pdbx_seq_one_letter_code
_entity_poly.pdbx_strand_id
1 'polypeptide(L)'
;MDWMLLVAAGLLEVVGVIGIKRVARQNNWPNNLILIVGFLLSFQLLVKAMDTIPLATAYAVWTGIGTVGAAVVGMLFFKESRSWLRIGCMLGIIFSVVGLKLVG
;
A
#
# COMPACT_ATOMS: atom_id res chain seq x y z
N MET A 1 -16.98 7.95 -1.74
CA MET A 1 -15.95 8.47 -2.65
C MET A 1 -14.59 8.49 -1.99
N ASP A 2 -14.49 9.05 -0.78
CA ASP A 2 -13.15 9.18 -0.17
C ASP A 2 -12.51 7.85 0.20
N TRP A 3 -13.30 6.86 0.57
CA TRP A 3 -12.77 5.52 0.79
C TRP A 3 -12.23 4.89 -0.50
N MET A 4 -12.86 5.20 -1.64
CA MET A 4 -12.32 4.76 -2.94
C MET A 4 -10.98 5.42 -3.22
N LEU A 5 -10.85 6.71 -2.93
CA LEU A 5 -9.59 7.42 -3.05
C LEU A 5 -8.53 6.81 -2.14
N LEU A 6 -8.91 6.46 -0.92
CA LEU A 6 -8.00 5.88 0.05
C LEU A 6 -7.49 4.51 -0.40
N VAL A 7 -8.39 3.66 -0.92
CA VAL A 7 -8.01 2.36 -1.46
C VAL A 7 -7.09 2.52 -2.66
N ALA A 8 -7.43 3.46 -3.57
CA ALA A 8 -6.58 3.76 -4.72
C ALA A 8 -5.19 4.23 -4.28
N ALA A 9 -5.13 5.06 -3.24
CA ALA A 9 -3.86 5.53 -2.69
C ALA A 9 -3.01 4.37 -2.19
N GLY A 10 -3.63 3.42 -1.47
CA GLY A 10 -2.94 2.23 -0.99
C GLY A 10 -2.41 1.37 -2.13
N LEU A 11 -3.20 1.19 -3.19
CA LEU A 11 -2.76 0.44 -4.36
C LEU A 11 -1.60 1.12 -5.09
N LEU A 12 -1.62 2.46 -5.17
CA LEU A 12 -0.51 3.20 -5.75
C LEU A 12 0.75 3.11 -4.88
N GLU A 13 0.58 3.01 -3.55
CA GLU A 13 1.70 2.74 -2.66
C GLU A 13 2.35 1.40 -3.02
N VAL A 14 1.55 0.39 -3.34
CA VAL A 14 2.06 -0.91 -3.77
C VAL A 14 2.91 -0.75 -5.02
N VAL A 15 2.46 0.06 -5.99
CA VAL A 15 3.26 0.36 -7.19
C VAL A 15 4.59 0.99 -6.80
N GLY A 16 4.58 1.93 -5.85
CA GLY A 16 5.82 2.54 -5.37
C GLY A 16 6.76 1.53 -4.73
N VAL A 17 6.23 0.58 -3.95
CA VAL A 17 7.03 -0.48 -3.33
C VAL A 17 7.61 -1.41 -4.40
N ILE A 18 6.84 -1.73 -5.44
CA ILE A 18 7.36 -2.49 -6.58
C ILE A 18 8.55 -1.74 -7.19
N GLY A 19 8.43 -0.42 -7.32
CA GLY A 19 9.53 0.42 -7.80
C GLY A 19 10.76 0.30 -6.92
N ILE A 20 10.60 0.29 -5.59
CA ILE A 20 11.71 0.09 -4.66
C ILE A 20 12.41 -1.25 -4.94
N LYS A 21 11.64 -2.33 -5.08
CA LYS A 21 12.18 -3.66 -5.34
C LYS A 21 12.93 -3.72 -6.67
N ARG A 22 12.40 -3.05 -7.70
CA ARG A 22 13.03 -3.00 -9.02
C ARG A 22 14.31 -2.17 -8.99
N VAL A 23 14.33 -1.06 -8.28
CA VAL A 23 15.52 -0.23 -8.11
C VAL A 23 16.62 -1.01 -7.39
N ALA A 24 16.24 -1.81 -6.39
CA ALA A 24 17.21 -2.65 -5.67
C ALA A 24 17.86 -3.68 -6.57
N ARG A 25 17.14 -4.18 -7.58
CA ARG A 25 17.70 -5.14 -8.56
C ARG A 25 18.50 -4.45 -9.63
N GLN A 26 17.99 -3.37 -10.17
CA GLN A 26 18.60 -2.62 -11.26
C GLN A 26 18.25 -1.15 -11.11
N ASN A 27 19.21 -0.35 -10.72
CA ASN A 27 19.00 1.09 -10.53
C ASN A 27 19.14 1.78 -11.87
N ASN A 28 17.99 2.02 -12.52
CA ASN A 28 17.93 2.78 -13.76
C ASN A 28 16.77 3.77 -13.69
N TRP A 29 16.69 4.69 -14.65
CA TRP A 29 15.69 5.75 -14.57
C TRP A 29 14.25 5.26 -14.74
N PRO A 30 13.92 4.23 -15.56
CA PRO A 30 12.54 3.72 -15.60
C PRO A 30 12.07 3.17 -14.25
N ASN A 31 12.92 2.45 -13.52
CA ASN A 31 12.57 1.91 -12.22
C ASN A 31 12.43 3.00 -11.18
N ASN A 32 13.30 4.01 -11.21
CA ASN A 32 13.18 5.18 -10.34
C ASN A 32 11.90 5.96 -10.64
N LEU A 33 11.51 6.06 -11.91
CA LEU A 33 10.29 6.73 -12.29
C LEU A 33 9.05 6.04 -11.72
N ILE A 34 9.00 4.70 -11.77
CA ILE A 34 7.90 3.92 -11.19
C ILE A 34 7.80 4.23 -9.69
N LEU A 35 8.93 4.22 -8.99
CA LEU A 35 8.98 4.51 -7.57
C LEU A 35 8.43 5.90 -7.25
N ILE A 36 8.94 6.92 -7.94
CA ILE A 36 8.60 8.32 -7.66
C ILE A 36 7.16 8.60 -8.01
N VAL A 37 6.71 8.22 -9.20
CA VAL A 37 5.34 8.48 -9.66
C VAL A 37 4.33 7.72 -8.79
N GLY A 38 4.62 6.46 -8.46
CA GLY A 38 3.75 5.67 -7.60
C GLY A 38 3.51 6.32 -6.26
N PHE A 39 4.58 6.75 -5.57
CA PHE A 39 4.45 7.39 -4.27
C PHE A 39 3.85 8.79 -4.37
N LEU A 40 4.20 9.58 -5.37
CA LEU A 40 3.61 10.92 -5.52
C LEU A 40 2.11 10.85 -5.71
N LEU A 41 1.62 10.00 -6.61
CA LEU A 41 0.19 9.84 -6.84
C LEU A 41 -0.50 9.27 -5.61
N SER A 42 0.15 8.33 -4.93
CA SER A 42 -0.38 7.75 -3.70
C SER A 42 -0.61 8.81 -2.63
N PHE A 43 0.38 9.67 -2.39
CA PHE A 43 0.27 10.73 -1.39
C PHE A 43 -0.80 11.76 -1.77
N GLN A 44 -0.93 12.10 -3.05
CA GLN A 44 -1.96 13.04 -3.49
C GLN A 44 -3.37 12.51 -3.21
N LEU A 45 -3.61 11.23 -3.50
CA LEU A 45 -4.90 10.62 -3.24
C LEU A 45 -5.15 10.47 -1.74
N LEU A 46 -4.11 10.16 -0.96
CA LEU A 46 -4.21 10.08 0.49
C LEU A 46 -4.66 11.42 1.08
N VAL A 47 -4.03 12.50 0.66
CA VAL A 47 -4.37 13.84 1.15
C VAL A 47 -5.81 14.20 0.80
N LYS A 48 -6.26 13.87 -0.41
CA LYS A 48 -7.65 14.11 -0.80
C LYS A 48 -8.64 13.32 0.05
N ALA A 49 -8.32 12.07 0.35
CA ALA A 49 -9.17 11.23 1.19
C ALA A 49 -9.31 11.79 2.59
N MET A 50 -8.29 12.50 3.08
CA MET A 50 -8.29 13.09 4.41
C MET A 50 -9.25 14.27 4.55
N ASP A 51 -9.85 14.77 3.48
CA ASP A 51 -10.86 15.83 3.56
C ASP A 51 -12.07 15.38 4.38
N THR A 52 -12.42 14.10 4.35
CA THR A 52 -13.57 13.57 5.11
C THR A 52 -13.19 12.44 6.04
N ILE A 53 -12.01 11.81 5.87
CA ILE A 53 -11.56 10.71 6.71
C ILE A 53 -10.49 11.24 7.66
N PRO A 54 -10.61 10.97 8.99
CA PRO A 54 -9.61 11.44 9.95
C PRO A 54 -8.19 10.92 9.59
N LEU A 55 -7.19 11.73 9.91
CA LEU A 55 -5.79 11.42 9.60
C LEU A 55 -5.38 10.03 10.11
N ALA A 56 -5.71 9.71 11.36
CA ALA A 56 -5.31 8.43 11.94
C ALA A 56 -5.90 7.26 11.17
N THR A 57 -7.18 7.32 10.83
CA THR A 57 -7.86 6.28 10.07
C THR A 57 -7.31 6.18 8.64
N ALA A 58 -7.17 7.33 7.97
CA ALA A 58 -6.67 7.37 6.60
C ALA A 58 -5.26 6.79 6.52
N TYR A 59 -4.38 7.21 7.43
CA TYR A 59 -2.99 6.73 7.45
C TYR A 59 -2.93 5.23 7.73
N ALA A 60 -3.72 4.75 8.70
CA ALA A 60 -3.71 3.33 9.06
C ALA A 60 -4.20 2.46 7.90
N VAL A 61 -5.25 2.87 7.21
CA VAL A 61 -5.79 2.12 6.07
C VAL A 61 -4.81 2.15 4.90
N TRP A 62 -4.26 3.32 4.60
CA TRP A 62 -3.28 3.47 3.52
C TRP A 62 -2.05 2.58 3.75
N THR A 63 -1.49 2.63 4.96
CA THR A 63 -0.33 1.81 5.33
C THR A 63 -0.68 0.32 5.29
N GLY A 64 -1.86 -0.05 5.80
CA GLY A 64 -2.31 -1.44 5.83
C GLY A 64 -2.46 -2.02 4.42
N ILE A 65 -3.14 -1.30 3.54
CA ILE A 65 -3.34 -1.76 2.16
C ILE A 65 -2.00 -1.87 1.45
N GLY A 66 -1.13 -0.87 1.61
CA GLY A 66 0.19 -0.88 0.97
C GLY A 66 1.05 -2.04 1.46
N THR A 67 1.05 -2.30 2.78
CA THR A 67 1.82 -3.38 3.38
C THR A 67 1.35 -4.75 2.88
N VAL A 68 0.03 -4.99 2.93
CA VAL A 68 -0.54 -6.26 2.47
C VAL A 68 -0.30 -6.43 0.97
N GLY A 69 -0.56 -5.39 0.18
CA GLY A 69 -0.34 -5.44 -1.25
C GLY A 69 1.11 -5.71 -1.62
N ALA A 70 2.04 -5.03 -0.94
CA ALA A 70 3.47 -5.23 -1.17
C ALA A 70 3.89 -6.67 -0.82
N ALA A 71 3.35 -7.22 0.27
CA ALA A 71 3.65 -8.59 0.67
C ALA A 71 3.11 -9.59 -0.35
N VAL A 72 1.88 -9.40 -0.84
CA VAL A 72 1.30 -10.27 -1.86
C VAL A 72 2.13 -10.22 -3.14
N VAL A 73 2.48 -9.02 -3.59
CA VAL A 73 3.30 -8.86 -4.79
C VAL A 73 4.67 -9.50 -4.59
N GLY A 74 5.27 -9.31 -3.42
CA GLY A 74 6.56 -9.91 -3.11
C GLY A 74 6.52 -11.43 -3.19
N MET A 75 5.48 -12.04 -2.61
CA MET A 75 5.35 -13.50 -2.63
C MET A 75 5.06 -14.04 -4.03
N LEU A 76 4.27 -13.33 -4.84
CA LEU A 76 3.86 -13.82 -6.15
C LEU A 76 4.89 -13.53 -7.25
N PHE A 77 5.50 -12.35 -7.23
CA PHE A 77 6.35 -11.89 -8.34
C PHE A 77 7.83 -11.84 -8.01
N PHE A 78 8.18 -11.71 -6.74
CA PHE A 78 9.58 -11.61 -6.31
C PHE A 78 10.05 -12.83 -5.52
N LYS A 79 9.23 -13.87 -5.46
CA LYS A 79 9.56 -15.15 -4.82
C LYS A 79 9.98 -15.00 -3.36
N GLU A 80 9.36 -14.07 -2.64
CA GLU A 80 9.61 -13.90 -1.21
C GLU A 80 8.94 -15.03 -0.43
N SER A 81 9.41 -15.25 0.80
CA SER A 81 8.93 -16.37 1.61
C SER A 81 7.44 -16.26 1.93
N ARG A 82 6.78 -17.42 2.00
CA ARG A 82 5.35 -17.53 2.33
C ARG A 82 5.21 -18.25 3.66
N SER A 83 5.61 -17.58 4.74
CA SER A 83 5.48 -18.20 6.06
C SER A 83 4.06 -18.02 6.60
N TRP A 84 3.64 -18.95 7.49
CA TRP A 84 2.36 -18.83 8.16
C TRP A 84 2.26 -17.55 8.99
N LEU A 85 3.37 -17.15 9.62
CA LEU A 85 3.42 -15.93 10.40
C LEU A 85 3.12 -14.71 9.52
N ARG A 86 3.73 -14.65 8.33
CA ARG A 86 3.51 -13.55 7.39
C ARG A 86 2.07 -13.49 6.93
N ILE A 87 1.48 -14.64 6.58
CA ILE A 87 0.08 -14.73 6.17
C ILE A 87 -0.84 -14.31 7.29
N GLY A 88 -0.56 -14.78 8.52
CA GLY A 88 -1.35 -14.40 9.70
C GLY A 88 -1.33 -12.90 9.95
N CYS A 89 -0.17 -12.25 9.83
CA CYS A 89 -0.06 -10.81 9.98
C CYS A 89 -0.85 -10.06 8.90
N MET A 90 -0.82 -10.55 7.65
CA MET A 90 -1.59 -9.94 6.56
C MET A 90 -3.09 -10.02 6.84
N LEU A 91 -3.57 -11.16 7.31
CA LEU A 91 -4.98 -11.31 7.69
C LEU A 91 -5.35 -10.37 8.83
N GLY A 92 -4.47 -10.22 9.82
CA GLY A 92 -4.69 -9.29 10.92
C GLY A 92 -4.82 -7.84 10.43
N ILE A 93 -3.98 -7.44 9.49
CA ILE A 93 -4.03 -6.10 8.89
C ILE A 93 -5.35 -5.91 8.14
N ILE A 94 -5.77 -6.90 7.36
CA ILE A 94 -7.02 -6.82 6.60
C ILE A 94 -8.21 -6.67 7.56
N PHE A 95 -8.27 -7.46 8.63
CA PHE A 95 -9.33 -7.33 9.63
C PHE A 95 -9.32 -5.97 10.28
N SER A 96 -8.16 -5.44 10.59
CA SER A 96 -8.04 -4.11 11.21
C SER A 96 -8.56 -3.02 10.28
N VAL A 97 -8.22 -3.07 8.99
CA VAL A 97 -8.68 -2.09 8.00
C VAL A 97 -10.20 -2.15 7.84
N VAL A 98 -10.76 -3.36 7.73
CA VAL A 98 -12.21 -3.53 7.63
C VAL A 98 -12.90 -3.03 8.89
N GLY A 99 -12.33 -3.33 10.07
CA GLY A 99 -12.86 -2.84 11.33
C GLY A 99 -12.89 -1.31 11.41
N LEU A 100 -11.82 -0.65 10.97
CA LEU A 100 -11.76 0.81 10.95
C LEU A 100 -12.83 1.40 10.04
N LYS A 101 -13.08 0.78 8.89
CA LYS A 101 -14.12 1.26 7.99
C LYS A 101 -15.50 1.11 8.60
N LEU A 102 -15.75 0.00 9.29
CA LEU A 102 -17.06 -0.25 9.91
C LEU A 102 -17.32 0.66 11.10
N VAL A 103 -16.30 1.00 11.87
CA VAL A 103 -16.42 1.85 13.06
C VAL A 103 -16.36 3.33 12.69
N GLY A 104 -15.54 3.65 11.73
CA GLY A 104 -15.34 5.02 11.28
C GLY A 104 -16.29 5.39 10.18
#